data_cad2f1de61be149890746d331bea5107
#
_entry.id   cad2f1de61be149890746d331bea5107
#
_cell.length_a   1.000
_cell.length_b   1.000
_cell.length_c   1.000
_cell.angle_alpha   90.00
_cell.angle_beta   90.00
_cell.angle_gamma   90.00
#
_symmetry.space_group_name_H-M   'P 1'
#
loop_
_entity.id
_entity.type
_entity.pdbx_description
1 polymer ?
#
loop_
_entity_poly.entity_id
_entity_poly.type
_entity_poly.pdbx_seq_one_letter_code
_entity_poly.pdbx_strand_id
1 'polypeptide(L)'
;MKIKTALTLKNTGVIAVVFLLCMTLIYLVSEHIRSNTFFHNLKSEAVTKVHLFLQNQVDADIMQSIYLNNKEFINEVEVAVYTTDFHMLYHDAIDNDIVKENPEMIAQILQQKEIEFYIGKYQAVGMVYPFNGQTYIVTAAAYDGYGHTNLLELQKTLVILFFIGLLLLFITCYFLVRASLKPIREIVKEAETITASRIDQRLPVRNEKDELGELSQAFNELLERLEISFNSQKMFVSNLMLILQKKKTF
;
A
#
# COMPACT_ATOMS: atom_id res chain seq x y z
N MET A 1 -1.27 -29.62 -9.94
CA MET A 1 -2.20 -28.59 -9.38
C MET A 1 -3.22 -28.26 -10.48
N LYS A 2 -4.53 -28.21 -10.17
CA LYS A 2 -5.54 -27.90 -11.20
C LYS A 2 -5.35 -26.43 -11.67
N ILE A 3 -5.51 -26.17 -12.96
CA ILE A 3 -5.35 -24.83 -13.59
C ILE A 3 -6.09 -23.74 -12.81
N LYS A 4 -7.30 -24.06 -12.35
CA LYS A 4 -8.11 -23.18 -11.51
C LYS A 4 -7.37 -22.68 -10.25
N THR A 5 -6.79 -23.61 -9.48
CA THR A 5 -6.08 -23.27 -8.23
C THR A 5 -4.81 -22.46 -8.51
N ALA A 6 -4.09 -22.82 -9.58
CA ALA A 6 -2.89 -22.09 -10.00
C ALA A 6 -3.21 -20.63 -10.39
N LEU A 7 -4.27 -20.45 -11.17
CA LEU A 7 -4.67 -19.12 -11.64
C LEU A 7 -5.20 -18.25 -10.48
N THR A 8 -6.04 -18.83 -9.60
CA THR A 8 -6.49 -18.14 -8.38
C THR A 8 -5.32 -17.68 -7.54
N LEU A 9 -4.34 -18.57 -7.27
CA LEU A 9 -3.19 -18.26 -6.43
C LEU A 9 -2.29 -17.18 -7.06
N LYS A 10 -2.05 -17.26 -8.39
CA LYS A 10 -1.26 -16.24 -9.10
C LYS A 10 -1.92 -14.88 -9.04
N ASN A 11 -3.21 -14.78 -9.36
CA ASN A 11 -3.93 -13.52 -9.36
C ASN A 11 -4.00 -12.92 -7.95
N THR A 12 -4.33 -13.74 -6.93
CA THR A 12 -4.32 -13.29 -5.54
C THR A 12 -2.93 -12.83 -5.11
N GLY A 13 -1.87 -13.52 -5.51
CA GLY A 13 -0.48 -13.14 -5.20
C GLY A 13 -0.08 -11.79 -5.79
N VAL A 14 -0.40 -11.54 -7.07
CA VAL A 14 -0.11 -10.24 -7.72
C VAL A 14 -0.84 -9.10 -7.01
N ILE A 15 -2.15 -9.27 -6.74
CA ILE A 15 -2.94 -8.24 -6.07
C ILE A 15 -2.46 -8.03 -4.63
N ALA A 16 -2.06 -9.10 -3.92
CA ALA A 16 -1.51 -9.01 -2.57
C ALA A 16 -0.23 -8.17 -2.52
N VAL A 17 0.67 -8.31 -3.51
CA VAL A 17 1.89 -7.50 -3.61
C VAL A 17 1.54 -6.02 -3.83
N VAL A 18 0.63 -5.72 -4.75
CA VAL A 18 0.17 -4.33 -4.98
C VAL A 18 -0.45 -3.75 -3.72
N PHE A 19 -1.28 -4.51 -3.03
CA PHE A 19 -1.94 -4.09 -1.79
C PHE A 19 -0.94 -3.80 -0.67
N LEU A 20 0.09 -4.64 -0.53
CA LEU A 20 1.18 -4.43 0.42
C LEU A 20 1.98 -3.16 0.11
N LEU A 21 2.28 -2.92 -1.17
CA LEU A 21 2.96 -1.69 -1.59
C LEU A 21 2.13 -0.43 -1.26
N CYS A 22 0.82 -0.46 -1.54
CA CYS A 22 -0.08 0.64 -1.17
C CYS A 22 -0.10 0.90 0.34
N MET A 23 -0.18 -0.14 1.17
CA MET A 23 -0.17 0.01 2.63
C MET A 23 1.16 0.54 3.16
N THR A 24 2.29 0.08 2.59
CA THR A 24 3.61 0.61 2.92
C THR A 24 3.70 2.10 2.57
N LEU A 25 3.19 2.50 1.42
CA LEU A 25 3.16 3.90 1.02
C LEU A 25 2.32 4.76 1.98
N ILE A 26 1.13 4.27 2.37
CA ILE A 26 0.27 4.97 3.34
C ILE A 26 1.02 5.18 4.66
N TYR A 27 1.71 4.15 5.16
CA TYR A 27 2.48 4.25 6.39
C TYR A 27 3.62 5.29 6.29
N LEU A 28 4.41 5.26 5.20
CA LEU A 28 5.52 6.20 4.99
C LEU A 28 5.03 7.65 4.86
N VAL A 29 3.93 7.86 4.12
CA VAL A 29 3.32 9.19 3.98
C VAL A 29 2.78 9.68 5.33
N SER A 30 2.13 8.81 6.11
CA SER A 30 1.61 9.18 7.44
C SER A 30 2.74 9.54 8.41
N GLU A 31 3.86 8.81 8.39
CA GLU A 31 5.03 9.13 9.20
C GLU A 31 5.62 10.49 8.84
N HIS A 32 5.76 10.76 7.54
CA HIS A 32 6.27 12.04 7.06
C HIS A 32 5.37 13.22 7.47
N ILE A 33 4.05 13.07 7.28
CA ILE A 33 3.07 14.09 7.68
C ILE A 33 3.13 14.30 9.19
N ARG A 34 3.19 13.23 10.00
CA ARG A 34 3.31 13.33 11.45
C ARG A 34 4.53 14.14 11.86
N SER A 35 5.70 13.79 11.32
CA SER A 35 6.95 14.46 11.64
C SER A 35 6.90 15.96 11.32
N ASN A 36 6.45 16.30 10.11
CA ASN A 36 6.33 17.72 9.69
C ASN A 36 5.32 18.48 10.54
N THR A 37 4.18 17.88 10.85
CA THR A 37 3.16 18.50 11.69
C THR A 37 3.69 18.74 13.09
N PHE A 38 4.46 17.79 13.63
CA PHE A 38 5.03 17.95 14.96
C PHE A 38 6.08 19.07 15.01
N PHE A 39 6.98 19.17 14.03
CA PHE A 39 7.92 20.30 13.95
C PHE A 39 7.21 21.64 13.87
N HIS A 40 6.15 21.73 13.08
CA HIS A 40 5.34 22.95 12.97
C HIS A 40 4.68 23.32 14.31
N ASN A 41 4.10 22.35 15.01
CA ASN A 41 3.49 22.56 16.32
C ASN A 41 4.53 22.96 17.38
N LEU A 42 5.68 22.28 17.38
CA LEU A 42 6.79 22.57 18.28
C LEU A 42 7.28 24.02 18.13
N LYS A 43 7.44 24.47 16.88
CA LYS A 43 7.79 25.85 16.57
C LYS A 43 6.72 26.84 17.06
N SER A 44 5.45 26.56 16.79
CA SER A 44 4.34 27.42 17.20
C SER A 44 4.28 27.57 18.71
N GLU A 45 4.50 26.49 19.45
CA GLU A 45 4.52 26.50 20.92
C GLU A 45 5.72 27.25 21.46
N ALA A 46 6.91 27.05 20.88
CA ALA A 46 8.11 27.78 21.22
C ALA A 46 7.93 29.30 21.02
N VAL A 47 7.37 29.70 19.86
CA VAL A 47 7.07 31.12 19.58
C VAL A 47 6.12 31.68 20.64
N THR A 48 5.09 30.95 21.02
CA THR A 48 4.12 31.39 22.03
C THR A 48 4.78 31.58 23.39
N LYS A 49 5.58 30.60 23.86
CA LYS A 49 6.30 30.68 25.14
C LYS A 49 7.28 31.87 25.17
N VAL A 50 8.08 32.00 24.12
CA VAL A 50 9.07 33.10 24.01
C VAL A 50 8.39 34.47 23.97
N HIS A 51 7.28 34.59 23.24
CA HIS A 51 6.51 35.83 23.19
C HIS A 51 6.01 36.27 24.57
N LEU A 52 5.43 35.33 25.32
CA LEU A 52 4.96 35.57 26.70
C LEU A 52 6.13 35.97 27.62
N PHE A 53 7.27 35.32 27.51
CA PHE A 53 8.46 35.64 28.29
C PHE A 53 9.00 37.05 27.97
N LEU A 54 9.24 37.37 26.69
CA LEU A 54 9.81 38.64 26.30
C LEU A 54 8.89 39.85 26.51
N GLN A 55 7.56 39.63 26.54
CA GLN A 55 6.59 40.66 26.91
C GLN A 55 6.49 40.91 28.42
N ASN A 56 7.23 40.19 29.26
CA ASN A 56 7.09 40.21 30.72
C ASN A 56 5.64 39.93 31.23
N GLN A 57 4.86 39.20 30.43
CA GLN A 57 3.47 38.82 30.81
C GLN A 57 3.49 37.66 31.81
N VAL A 58 4.50 36.80 31.78
CA VAL A 58 4.67 35.68 32.71
C VAL A 58 6.11 35.69 33.18
N ASP A 59 6.29 35.56 34.47
CA ASP A 59 7.60 35.48 35.10
C ASP A 59 8.30 34.16 34.75
N ALA A 60 9.63 34.17 34.59
CA ALA A 60 10.46 33.01 34.30
C ALA A 60 10.23 31.87 35.29
N ASP A 61 10.11 32.18 36.59
CA ASP A 61 9.86 31.19 37.65
C ASP A 61 8.49 30.52 37.52
N ILE A 62 7.49 31.26 37.07
CA ILE A 62 6.14 30.72 36.82
C ILE A 62 6.17 29.80 35.59
N MET A 63 6.80 30.22 34.48
CA MET A 63 6.93 29.40 33.29
C MET A 63 7.66 28.08 33.58
N GLN A 64 8.75 28.16 34.34
CA GLN A 64 9.50 26.99 34.74
C GLN A 64 8.70 26.05 35.66
N SER A 65 7.94 26.63 36.60
CA SER A 65 7.04 25.85 37.44
C SER A 65 5.96 25.13 36.64
N ILE A 66 5.41 25.77 35.59
CA ILE A 66 4.46 25.14 34.67
C ILE A 66 5.13 23.98 33.94
N TYR A 67 6.33 24.18 33.40
CA TYR A 67 7.08 23.11 32.73
C TYR A 67 7.34 21.92 33.67
N LEU A 68 7.88 22.18 34.87
CA LEU A 68 8.20 21.12 35.82
C LEU A 68 6.99 20.32 36.30
N ASN A 69 5.83 20.98 36.44
CA ASN A 69 4.60 20.31 36.84
C ASN A 69 3.98 19.47 35.70
N ASN A 70 4.26 19.82 34.45
CA ASN A 70 3.70 19.18 33.26
C ASN A 70 4.66 18.21 32.56
N LYS A 71 5.94 18.15 32.97
CA LYS A 71 6.97 17.35 32.29
C LYS A 71 6.67 15.84 32.23
N GLU A 72 5.77 15.33 33.05
CA GLU A 72 5.31 13.95 33.03
C GLU A 72 4.23 13.70 31.98
N PHE A 73 3.64 14.77 31.44
CA PHE A 73 2.65 14.65 30.36
C PHE A 73 3.35 14.43 29.01
N ILE A 74 2.66 13.71 28.15
CA ILE A 74 3.15 13.44 26.80
C ILE A 74 3.19 14.75 25.99
N ASN A 75 4.33 15.05 25.38
CA ASN A 75 4.59 16.22 24.52
C ASN A 75 4.89 17.54 25.26
N GLU A 76 5.38 17.49 26.48
CA GLU A 76 5.91 18.70 27.12
C GLU A 76 7.07 19.26 26.29
N VAL A 77 6.96 20.55 25.94
CA VAL A 77 7.95 21.26 25.13
C VAL A 77 8.93 21.99 26.04
N GLU A 78 10.19 21.59 25.97
CA GLU A 78 11.31 22.31 26.57
C GLU A 78 11.72 23.45 25.65
N VAL A 79 11.81 24.66 26.18
CA VAL A 79 12.20 25.86 25.43
C VAL A 79 13.38 26.55 26.14
N ALA A 80 14.36 26.98 25.34
CA ALA A 80 15.42 27.86 25.80
C ALA A 80 15.52 29.10 24.90
N VAL A 81 15.93 30.22 25.52
CA VAL A 81 16.06 31.52 24.87
C VAL A 81 17.45 32.07 25.11
N TYR A 82 18.16 32.44 24.04
CA TYR A 82 19.51 32.98 24.07
C TYR A 82 19.57 34.31 23.32
N THR A 83 20.55 35.13 23.68
CA THR A 83 21.00 36.25 22.85
C THR A 83 21.85 35.73 21.69
N THR A 84 22.12 36.58 20.71
CA THR A 84 23.03 36.27 19.59
C THR A 84 24.47 35.97 20.02
N ASP A 85 24.87 36.41 21.23
CA ASP A 85 26.19 36.22 21.80
C ASP A 85 26.25 34.98 22.76
N PHE A 86 25.32 34.08 22.64
CA PHE A 86 25.21 32.86 23.45
C PHE A 86 25.00 33.13 24.94
N HIS A 87 24.38 34.23 25.32
CA HIS A 87 23.97 34.45 26.70
C HIS A 87 22.54 33.89 26.90
N MET A 88 22.40 32.95 27.84
CA MET A 88 21.11 32.35 28.17
C MET A 88 20.23 33.35 28.95
N LEU A 89 19.03 33.58 28.46
CA LEU A 89 18.03 34.42 29.11
C LEU A 89 16.97 33.62 29.83
N TYR A 90 16.61 32.47 29.27
CA TYR A 90 15.61 31.58 29.84
C TYR A 90 15.86 30.14 29.41
N HIS A 91 15.54 29.20 30.28
CA HIS A 91 15.56 27.77 30.01
C HIS A 91 14.54 27.04 30.87
N ASP A 92 13.70 26.21 30.27
CA ASP A 92 12.69 25.41 30.98
C ASP A 92 13.32 24.33 31.88
N ALA A 93 14.33 23.64 31.39
CA ALA A 93 14.98 22.57 32.12
C ALA A 93 16.09 23.03 33.06
N ILE A 94 16.11 22.45 34.25
CA ILE A 94 17.21 22.68 35.20
C ILE A 94 18.14 21.46 35.24
N ASP A 95 17.56 20.25 35.34
CA ASP A 95 18.32 19.02 35.61
C ASP A 95 18.45 18.08 34.38
N ASN A 96 17.60 18.23 33.40
CA ASN A 96 17.51 17.28 32.28
C ASN A 96 17.33 18.02 30.95
N ASP A 97 18.42 18.66 30.56
CA ASP A 97 18.53 19.43 29.32
C ASP A 97 18.57 18.49 28.10
N ILE A 98 17.51 18.59 27.25
CA ILE A 98 17.38 17.79 26.03
C ILE A 98 18.29 18.33 24.94
N VAL A 99 18.29 19.67 24.76
CA VAL A 99 19.13 20.35 23.77
C VAL A 99 20.31 20.97 24.46
N LYS A 100 21.49 20.37 24.30
CA LYS A 100 22.75 20.96 24.81
C LYS A 100 23.23 21.98 23.79
N GLU A 101 22.75 23.22 23.93
CA GLU A 101 23.14 24.30 23.05
C GLU A 101 24.61 24.64 23.22
N ASN A 102 25.22 25.05 22.11
CA ASN A 102 26.61 25.50 22.07
C ASN A 102 26.74 26.68 21.09
N PRO A 103 27.85 27.43 21.14
CA PRO A 103 28.05 28.59 20.25
C PRO A 103 27.99 28.26 18.76
N GLU A 104 28.39 27.06 18.38
CA GLU A 104 28.33 26.60 16.96
C GLU A 104 26.91 26.45 16.49
N MET A 105 26.01 25.86 17.31
CA MET A 105 24.59 25.73 17.03
C MET A 105 23.91 27.10 16.89
N ILE A 106 24.24 28.06 17.79
CA ILE A 106 23.72 29.43 17.70
C ILE A 106 24.16 30.11 16.41
N ALA A 107 25.41 29.94 16.00
CA ALA A 107 25.93 30.47 14.74
C ALA A 107 25.22 29.84 13.52
N GLN A 108 24.97 28.55 13.58
CA GLN A 108 24.20 27.82 12.54
C GLN A 108 22.76 28.33 12.43
N ILE A 109 22.06 28.51 13.56
CA ILE A 109 20.70 29.04 13.58
C ILE A 109 20.65 30.47 13.01
N LEU A 110 21.63 31.31 13.37
CA LEU A 110 21.75 32.67 12.85
C LEU A 110 21.92 32.70 11.32
N GLN A 111 22.72 31.78 10.79
CA GLN A 111 22.99 31.66 9.35
C GLN A 111 21.79 31.14 8.56
N GLN A 112 21.15 30.05 9.06
CA GLN A 112 20.08 29.36 8.36
C GLN A 112 18.69 29.91 8.66
N LYS A 113 18.57 30.77 9.70
CA LYS A 113 17.32 31.31 10.26
C LYS A 113 16.50 30.32 11.04
N GLU A 114 16.50 29.05 10.64
CA GLU A 114 15.75 27.97 11.24
C GLU A 114 16.48 26.65 10.95
N ILE A 115 16.54 25.74 11.94
CA ILE A 115 17.04 24.38 11.81
C ILE A 115 16.10 23.41 12.50
N GLU A 116 15.88 22.26 11.87
CA GLU A 116 15.14 21.14 12.45
C GLU A 116 16.09 19.95 12.60
N PHE A 117 16.09 19.31 13.75
CA PHE A 117 16.99 18.21 14.02
C PHE A 117 16.40 17.23 15.05
N TYR A 118 17.04 16.07 15.18
CA TYR A 118 16.66 15.03 16.13
C TYR A 118 17.74 14.83 17.18
N ILE A 119 17.32 14.65 18.44
CA ILE A 119 18.20 14.25 19.56
C ILE A 119 17.62 12.94 20.13
N GLY A 120 18.16 11.81 19.68
CA GLY A 120 17.59 10.52 20.02
C GLY A 120 16.16 10.38 19.58
N LYS A 121 15.20 10.30 20.52
CA LYS A 121 13.76 10.22 20.25
C LYS A 121 13.06 11.58 20.20
N TYR A 122 13.74 12.66 20.56
CA TYR A 122 13.18 14.00 20.59
C TYR A 122 13.33 14.69 19.24
N GLN A 123 12.32 15.45 18.85
CA GLN A 123 12.40 16.41 17.75
C GLN A 123 12.73 17.78 18.33
N ALA A 124 13.64 18.48 17.70
CA ALA A 124 14.10 19.78 18.17
C ALA A 124 14.15 20.79 17.02
N VAL A 125 13.87 22.04 17.34
CA VAL A 125 13.94 23.17 16.42
C VAL A 125 14.79 24.28 17.05
N GLY A 126 15.63 24.91 16.22
CA GLY A 126 16.31 26.14 16.56
C GLY A 126 15.89 27.24 15.60
N MET A 127 15.53 28.42 16.10
CA MET A 127 15.05 29.50 15.24
C MET A 127 15.47 30.88 15.71
N VAL A 128 15.52 31.82 14.77
CA VAL A 128 15.74 33.24 15.04
C VAL A 128 14.40 33.89 15.35
N TYR A 129 14.29 34.58 16.47
CA TYR A 129 13.08 35.29 16.89
C TYR A 129 13.35 36.79 17.06
N PRO A 130 12.86 37.66 16.15
CA PRO A 130 13.01 39.12 16.30
C PRO A 130 11.93 39.68 17.23
N PHE A 131 12.34 40.50 18.21
CA PHE A 131 11.41 41.14 19.13
C PHE A 131 11.94 42.51 19.57
N ASN A 132 11.10 43.56 19.47
CA ASN A 132 11.43 44.93 19.85
C ASN A 132 12.80 45.47 19.31
N GLY A 133 13.15 45.12 18.06
CA GLY A 133 14.39 45.54 17.41
C GLY A 133 15.63 44.75 17.81
N GLN A 134 15.50 43.79 18.71
CA GLN A 134 16.51 42.83 19.09
C GLN A 134 16.26 41.45 18.45
N THR A 135 17.33 40.67 18.33
CA THR A 135 17.25 39.31 17.77
C THR A 135 17.58 38.30 18.86
N TYR A 136 16.71 37.33 19.03
CA TYR A 136 16.89 36.24 20.00
C TYR A 136 16.98 34.90 19.24
N ILE A 137 17.67 33.97 19.87
CA ILE A 137 17.73 32.59 19.41
C ILE A 137 16.89 31.74 20.33
N VAL A 138 16.02 30.94 19.75
CA VAL A 138 15.10 30.07 20.48
C VAL A 138 15.35 28.65 20.05
N THR A 139 15.55 27.78 21.01
CA THR A 139 15.54 26.33 20.81
C THR A 139 14.31 25.73 21.48
N ALA A 140 13.76 24.70 20.89
CA ALA A 140 12.69 23.95 21.50
C ALA A 140 12.84 22.47 21.18
N ALA A 141 12.50 21.62 22.13
CA ALA A 141 12.54 20.18 21.96
C ALA A 141 11.38 19.49 22.68
N ALA A 142 10.85 18.45 22.03
CA ALA A 142 9.85 17.60 22.66
C ALA A 142 9.83 16.20 22.06
N TYR A 143 9.24 15.26 22.79
CA TYR A 143 8.99 13.91 22.32
C TYR A 143 7.55 13.76 21.82
N ASP A 144 7.40 13.40 20.54
CA ASP A 144 6.08 13.15 19.94
C ASP A 144 5.51 11.78 20.36
N GLY A 145 5.17 11.65 21.63
CA GLY A 145 4.59 10.40 22.15
C GLY A 145 3.21 10.09 21.57
N TYR A 146 2.41 11.14 21.33
CA TYR A 146 1.06 10.99 20.77
C TYR A 146 1.09 10.56 19.30
N GLY A 147 1.95 11.21 18.51
CA GLY A 147 2.11 10.86 17.10
C GLY A 147 2.68 9.45 16.93
N HIS A 148 3.63 9.04 17.76
CA HIS A 148 4.15 7.67 17.75
C HIS A 148 3.07 6.64 18.11
N THR A 149 2.23 6.93 19.11
CA THR A 149 1.12 6.05 19.48
C THR A 149 0.12 5.92 18.34
N ASN A 150 -0.23 7.02 17.67
CA ASN A 150 -1.12 7.02 16.51
C ASN A 150 -0.54 6.23 15.33
N LEU A 151 0.77 6.33 15.08
CA LEU A 151 1.42 5.51 14.04
C LEU A 151 1.37 4.01 14.36
N LEU A 152 1.57 3.63 15.62
CA LEU A 152 1.43 2.22 16.04
C LEU A 152 0.00 1.71 15.86
N GLU A 153 -1.00 2.52 16.21
CA GLU A 153 -2.42 2.17 15.98
C GLU A 153 -2.74 2.08 14.48
N LEU A 154 -2.21 3.00 13.66
CA LEU A 154 -2.31 2.92 12.20
C LEU A 154 -1.69 1.63 11.68
N GLN A 155 -0.48 1.28 12.13
CA GLN A 155 0.20 0.05 11.71
C GLN A 155 -0.62 -1.19 12.04
N LYS A 156 -1.16 -1.31 13.26
CA LYS A 156 -2.04 -2.41 13.65
C LYS A 156 -3.27 -2.49 12.75
N THR A 157 -3.90 -1.34 12.49
CA THR A 157 -5.08 -1.25 11.64
C THR A 157 -4.78 -1.70 10.21
N LEU A 158 -3.65 -1.26 9.62
CA LEU A 158 -3.20 -1.66 8.30
C LEU A 158 -2.94 -3.17 8.21
N VAL A 159 -2.33 -3.77 9.24
CA VAL A 159 -2.09 -5.22 9.30
C VAL A 159 -3.39 -5.99 9.32
N ILE A 160 -4.36 -5.60 10.15
CA ILE A 160 -5.69 -6.24 10.22
C ILE A 160 -6.39 -6.11 8.86
N LEU A 161 -6.39 -4.91 8.28
CA LEU A 161 -7.02 -4.64 6.98
C LEU A 161 -6.38 -5.46 5.85
N PHE A 162 -5.06 -5.67 5.91
CA PHE A 162 -4.34 -6.51 4.96
C PHE A 162 -4.86 -7.95 4.96
N PHE A 163 -4.99 -8.57 6.12
CA PHE A 163 -5.46 -9.95 6.20
C PHE A 163 -6.93 -10.11 5.82
N ILE A 164 -7.79 -9.17 6.23
CA ILE A 164 -9.20 -9.17 5.83
C ILE A 164 -9.32 -8.97 4.31
N GLY A 165 -8.60 -8.00 3.76
CA GLY A 165 -8.58 -7.72 2.33
C GLY A 165 -8.07 -8.91 1.51
N LEU A 166 -7.00 -9.56 1.97
CA LEU A 166 -6.45 -10.75 1.33
C LEU A 166 -7.45 -11.91 1.30
N LEU A 167 -8.18 -12.13 2.39
CA LEU A 167 -9.23 -13.16 2.46
C LEU A 167 -10.35 -12.87 1.47
N LEU A 168 -10.86 -11.65 1.44
CA LEU A 168 -11.91 -11.23 0.51
C LEU A 168 -11.47 -11.35 -0.95
N LEU A 169 -10.24 -10.91 -1.25
CA LEU A 169 -9.63 -11.06 -2.58
C LEU A 169 -9.52 -12.53 -3.01
N PHE A 170 -9.06 -13.40 -2.11
CA PHE A 170 -8.96 -14.82 -2.41
C PHE A 170 -10.33 -15.43 -2.74
N ILE A 171 -11.35 -15.12 -1.94
CA ILE A 171 -12.73 -15.59 -2.17
C ILE A 171 -13.25 -15.08 -3.53
N THR A 172 -13.10 -13.79 -3.80
CA THR A 172 -13.54 -13.17 -5.05
C THR A 172 -12.83 -13.77 -6.26
N CYS A 173 -11.50 -13.89 -6.22
CA CYS A 173 -10.71 -14.53 -7.28
C CYS A 173 -11.12 -16.00 -7.49
N TYR A 174 -11.41 -16.74 -6.42
CA TYR A 174 -11.86 -18.13 -6.53
C TYR A 174 -13.17 -18.25 -7.31
N PHE A 175 -14.16 -17.42 -7.00
CA PHE A 175 -15.45 -17.42 -7.69
C PHE A 175 -15.32 -16.94 -9.14
N LEU A 176 -14.55 -15.87 -9.37
CA LEU A 176 -14.33 -15.31 -10.70
C LEU A 176 -13.64 -16.32 -11.63
N VAL A 177 -12.54 -16.94 -11.20
CA VAL A 177 -11.85 -17.99 -11.97
C VAL A 177 -12.75 -19.19 -12.22
N ARG A 178 -13.57 -19.56 -11.24
CA ARG A 178 -14.53 -20.66 -11.43
C ARG A 178 -15.58 -20.34 -12.50
N ALA A 179 -16.09 -19.12 -12.51
CA ALA A 179 -17.08 -18.65 -13.50
C ALA A 179 -16.46 -18.59 -14.91
N SER A 180 -15.25 -17.99 -15.03
CA SER A 180 -14.55 -17.85 -16.31
C SER A 180 -14.11 -19.18 -16.94
N LEU A 181 -13.80 -20.19 -16.12
CA LEU A 181 -13.41 -21.53 -16.63
C LEU A 181 -14.60 -22.49 -16.83
N LYS A 182 -15.83 -22.09 -16.48
CA LYS A 182 -17.01 -22.93 -16.66
C LYS A 182 -17.28 -23.23 -18.14
N PRO A 183 -17.30 -22.25 -19.05
CA PRO A 183 -17.54 -22.49 -20.48
C PRO A 183 -16.51 -23.43 -21.10
N ILE A 184 -15.23 -23.27 -20.78
CA ILE A 184 -14.15 -24.15 -21.29
C ILE A 184 -14.41 -25.61 -20.89
N ARG A 185 -14.83 -25.86 -19.66
CA ARG A 185 -15.14 -27.22 -19.19
C ARG A 185 -16.35 -27.82 -19.90
N GLU A 186 -17.32 -27.01 -20.26
CA GLU A 186 -18.50 -27.45 -21.04
C GLU A 186 -18.08 -27.88 -22.45
N ILE A 187 -17.27 -27.05 -23.13
CA ILE A 187 -16.71 -27.39 -24.46
C ILE A 187 -15.90 -28.70 -24.40
N VAL A 188 -15.01 -28.85 -23.43
CA VAL A 188 -14.21 -30.09 -23.28
C VAL A 188 -15.12 -31.31 -23.06
N LYS A 189 -16.12 -31.16 -22.16
CA LYS A 189 -17.06 -32.25 -21.86
C LYS A 189 -17.89 -32.65 -23.09
N GLU A 190 -18.33 -31.70 -23.87
CA GLU A 190 -19.09 -31.97 -25.13
C GLU A 190 -18.16 -32.61 -26.19
N ALA A 191 -16.92 -32.11 -26.33
CA ALA A 191 -15.95 -32.72 -27.22
C ALA A 191 -15.65 -34.19 -26.88
N GLU A 192 -15.59 -34.53 -25.56
CA GLU A 192 -15.39 -35.92 -25.11
C GLU A 192 -16.59 -36.86 -25.48
N THR A 193 -17.77 -36.31 -25.73
CA THR A 193 -18.94 -37.14 -26.15
C THR A 193 -18.98 -37.43 -27.65
N ILE A 194 -18.17 -36.73 -28.47
CA ILE A 194 -18.07 -36.91 -29.90
C ILE A 194 -17.24 -38.17 -30.18
N THR A 195 -17.85 -39.15 -30.83
CA THR A 195 -17.26 -40.40 -31.24
C THR A 195 -17.40 -40.60 -32.75
N ALA A 196 -16.72 -41.58 -33.33
CA ALA A 196 -16.86 -41.91 -34.74
C ALA A 196 -18.31 -42.21 -35.19
N SER A 197 -19.18 -42.65 -34.26
CA SER A 197 -20.59 -42.88 -34.49
C SER A 197 -21.47 -41.63 -34.29
N ARG A 198 -20.92 -40.56 -33.77
CA ARG A 198 -21.60 -39.27 -33.48
C ARG A 198 -20.80 -38.08 -33.98
N ILE A 199 -20.13 -38.26 -35.12
CA ILE A 199 -19.23 -37.24 -35.70
C ILE A 199 -20.03 -36.07 -36.32
N ASP A 200 -21.32 -36.22 -36.46
CA ASP A 200 -22.29 -35.21 -36.90
C ASP A 200 -22.61 -34.15 -35.83
N GLN A 201 -22.24 -34.41 -34.57
CA GLN A 201 -22.44 -33.44 -33.49
C GLN A 201 -21.48 -32.26 -33.63
N ARG A 202 -21.92 -31.09 -33.21
CA ARG A 202 -21.14 -29.85 -33.21
C ARG A 202 -21.11 -29.24 -31.81
N LEU A 203 -19.99 -28.59 -31.50
CA LEU A 203 -19.86 -27.82 -30.26
C LEU A 203 -20.70 -26.56 -30.34
N PRO A 204 -21.40 -26.16 -29.25
CA PRO A 204 -22.19 -24.95 -29.21
C PRO A 204 -21.31 -23.71 -29.29
N VAL A 205 -21.60 -22.81 -30.21
CA VAL A 205 -20.99 -21.48 -30.30
C VAL A 205 -21.92 -20.52 -29.55
N ARG A 206 -21.55 -20.17 -28.29
CA ARG A 206 -22.34 -19.30 -27.43
C ARG A 206 -22.19 -17.83 -27.77
N ASN A 207 -20.97 -17.43 -28.14
CA ASN A 207 -20.67 -16.07 -28.54
C ASN A 207 -19.61 -16.11 -29.65
N GLU A 208 -19.98 -15.71 -30.86
CA GLU A 208 -19.08 -15.71 -32.01
C GLU A 208 -17.98 -14.65 -31.96
N LYS A 209 -18.06 -13.71 -31.00
CA LYS A 209 -17.17 -12.56 -30.88
C LYS A 209 -16.07 -12.73 -29.84
N ASP A 210 -16.01 -13.86 -29.15
CA ASP A 210 -14.98 -14.13 -28.15
C ASP A 210 -14.10 -15.31 -28.56
N GLU A 211 -12.97 -15.45 -27.92
CA GLU A 211 -11.96 -16.47 -28.20
C GLU A 211 -12.49 -17.90 -28.01
N LEU A 212 -13.52 -18.08 -27.17
CA LEU A 212 -14.16 -19.37 -26.96
C LEU A 212 -15.10 -19.72 -28.11
N GLY A 213 -15.76 -18.72 -28.70
CA GLY A 213 -16.55 -18.87 -29.90
C GLY A 213 -15.69 -19.24 -31.10
N GLU A 214 -14.57 -18.53 -31.31
CA GLU A 214 -13.59 -18.84 -32.34
C GLU A 214 -13.05 -20.27 -32.19
N LEU A 215 -12.72 -20.68 -30.96
CA LEU A 215 -12.27 -22.04 -30.67
C LEU A 215 -13.33 -23.08 -31.02
N SER A 216 -14.60 -22.83 -30.67
CA SER A 216 -15.71 -23.74 -30.98
C SER A 216 -15.96 -23.86 -32.50
N GLN A 217 -15.85 -22.75 -33.23
CA GLN A 217 -15.96 -22.74 -34.70
C GLN A 217 -14.83 -23.51 -35.35
N ALA A 218 -13.56 -23.24 -34.97
CA ALA A 218 -12.40 -23.96 -35.51
C ALA A 218 -12.52 -25.48 -35.26
N PHE A 219 -12.98 -25.86 -34.08
CA PHE A 219 -13.22 -27.27 -33.76
C PHE A 219 -14.33 -27.87 -34.60
N ASN A 220 -15.43 -27.16 -34.84
CA ASN A 220 -16.52 -27.60 -35.69
C ASN A 220 -16.09 -27.78 -37.16
N GLU A 221 -15.22 -26.90 -37.68
CA GLU A 221 -14.64 -27.07 -39.02
C GLU A 221 -13.75 -28.35 -39.14
N LEU A 222 -12.99 -28.66 -38.08
CA LEU A 222 -12.22 -29.90 -38.01
C LEU A 222 -13.15 -31.14 -37.99
N LEU A 223 -14.25 -31.07 -37.21
CA LEU A 223 -15.22 -32.16 -37.20
C LEU A 223 -15.88 -32.38 -38.59
N GLU A 224 -16.20 -31.30 -39.29
CA GLU A 224 -16.75 -31.36 -40.65
C GLU A 224 -15.81 -32.06 -41.63
N ARG A 225 -14.52 -31.70 -41.62
CA ARG A 225 -13.51 -32.37 -42.47
C ARG A 225 -13.35 -33.83 -42.09
N LEU A 226 -13.39 -34.18 -40.79
CA LEU A 226 -13.35 -35.57 -40.37
C LEU A 226 -14.60 -36.34 -40.78
N GLU A 227 -15.78 -35.78 -40.70
CA GLU A 227 -17.05 -36.38 -41.12
C GLU A 227 -17.04 -36.71 -42.61
N ILE A 228 -16.59 -35.75 -43.46
CA ILE A 228 -16.45 -35.97 -44.90
C ILE A 228 -15.48 -37.11 -45.19
N SER A 229 -14.34 -37.13 -44.50
CA SER A 229 -13.35 -38.20 -44.67
C SER A 229 -13.89 -39.58 -44.27
N PHE A 230 -14.56 -39.66 -43.13
CA PHE A 230 -15.16 -40.89 -42.63
C PHE A 230 -16.25 -41.42 -43.57
N ASN A 231 -17.14 -40.52 -44.06
CA ASN A 231 -18.18 -40.89 -44.99
C ASN A 231 -17.63 -41.38 -46.31
N SER A 232 -16.55 -40.77 -46.80
CA SER A 232 -15.82 -41.24 -48.04
C SER A 232 -15.22 -42.62 -47.83
N GLN A 233 -14.58 -42.88 -46.67
CA GLN A 233 -14.04 -44.22 -46.36
C GLN A 233 -15.19 -45.28 -46.24
N LYS A 234 -16.29 -44.94 -45.60
CA LYS A 234 -17.44 -45.84 -45.47
C LYS A 234 -18.03 -46.19 -46.82
N MET A 235 -18.19 -45.23 -47.72
CA MET A 235 -18.67 -45.47 -49.08
C MET A 235 -17.69 -46.34 -49.87
N PHE A 236 -16.37 -46.10 -49.75
CA PHE A 236 -15.34 -46.90 -50.41
C PHE A 236 -15.41 -48.36 -49.95
N VAL A 237 -15.45 -48.63 -48.64
CA VAL A 237 -15.56 -50.00 -48.10
C VAL A 237 -16.88 -50.66 -48.52
N SER A 238 -18.00 -49.94 -48.54
CA SER A 238 -19.30 -50.43 -48.99
C SER A 238 -19.26 -50.84 -50.48
N ASN A 239 -18.69 -49.99 -51.31
CA ASN A 239 -18.55 -50.27 -52.73
C ASN A 239 -17.60 -51.46 -53.01
N LEU A 240 -16.51 -51.62 -52.26
CA LEU A 240 -15.65 -52.78 -52.33
C LEU A 240 -16.37 -54.08 -51.92
N MET A 241 -17.18 -54.07 -50.88
CA MET A 241 -17.99 -55.23 -50.48
C MET A 241 -18.99 -55.62 -51.53
N LEU A 242 -19.68 -54.67 -52.16
CA LEU A 242 -20.61 -54.91 -53.26
C LEU A 242 -19.92 -55.56 -54.49
N ILE A 243 -18.69 -55.10 -54.86
CA ILE A 243 -17.92 -55.68 -55.97
C ILE A 243 -17.49 -57.10 -55.62
N LEU A 244 -17.05 -57.35 -54.37
CA LEU A 244 -16.65 -58.67 -53.91
C LEU A 244 -17.82 -59.69 -53.84
N GLN A 245 -19.00 -59.24 -53.42
CA GLN A 245 -20.22 -60.06 -53.43
C GLN A 245 -20.65 -60.41 -54.85
N LYS A 246 -20.57 -59.46 -55.78
CA LYS A 246 -20.91 -59.70 -57.19
C LYS A 246 -19.96 -60.70 -57.88
N LYS A 247 -18.68 -60.75 -57.41
CA LYS A 247 -17.66 -61.69 -57.94
C LYS A 247 -17.79 -63.10 -57.35
N LYS A 248 -18.55 -63.32 -56.29
CA LYS A 248 -18.80 -64.60 -55.63
C LYS A 248 -20.06 -65.30 -56.13
N THR A 249 -20.86 -64.63 -56.97
CA THR A 249 -22.14 -65.13 -57.52
C THR A 249 -21.98 -65.53 -59.00
N PHE A 250 -20.77 -65.52 -59.55
CA PHE A 250 -20.37 -66.09 -60.81
C PHE A 250 -19.36 -67.25 -60.56
#